data_141c95619b222aa05e62b28a8fa03c4f
#
_entry.id   141c95619b222aa05e62b28a8fa03c4f
#
_cell.length_a   1.000
_cell.length_b   1.000
_cell.length_c   1.000
_cell.angle_alpha   90.00
_cell.angle_beta   90.00
_cell.angle_gamma   90.00
#
_symmetry.space_group_name_H-M   'P 1'
#
loop_
_entity.id
_entity.type
_entity.pdbx_description
1 polymer ?
#
loop_
_entity_poly.entity_id
_entity_poly.type
_entity_poly.pdbx_seq_one_letter_code
_entity_poly.pdbx_strand_id
1 'polypeptide(L)'
;TGVLSLWLCIMRIGEQGGVISLYSRLLGPLLSKLFPDIPKGHPVTGSIFMNLAANMLGLDNAATPLGLKAMEGLQELNPKKDTASNPMIMFLVLNTSGLTLIPISIMVYRAQLGATQPTDIFVPILLATFFSTLAGIVAVSIYQKINLFNRTILLFLGGMSLLEAGIIYFFNTLSRDQIDIYSTTFANVFLFLIIIGFIVAGFRKRINVYDSFVEGAKEGFSTAVRIIPYLVAILVGIGVFRASGAMDYLIDGIGNAVKLCGIDSDFVGALPTALMKPLSGSGARGLMVDAMTTYGPDSFVGRLSCIFQGSTDTTFYILAVYFGS
;
A
#
# COMPACT_ATOMS: atom_id res chain seq x y z
N THR A 1 1.35 17.92 -7.38
CA THR A 1 2.43 18.38 -6.45
C THR A 1 1.89 18.86 -5.12
N GLY A 2 0.96 19.85 -5.07
CA GLY A 2 0.51 20.47 -3.82
C GLY A 2 -0.10 19.51 -2.80
N VAL A 3 -1.01 18.64 -3.21
CA VAL A 3 -1.67 17.68 -2.30
C VAL A 3 -0.67 16.63 -1.79
N LEU A 4 0.23 16.15 -2.64
CA LEU A 4 1.29 15.22 -2.22
C LEU A 4 2.21 15.89 -1.17
N SER A 5 2.61 17.16 -1.42
CA SER A 5 3.42 17.91 -0.47
C SER A 5 2.69 18.13 0.86
N LEU A 6 1.40 18.50 0.83
CA LEU A 6 0.59 18.64 2.04
C LEU A 6 0.57 17.36 2.88
N TRP A 7 0.39 16.20 2.25
CA TRP A 7 0.40 14.93 2.97
C TRP A 7 1.76 14.62 3.59
N LEU A 8 2.85 14.83 2.87
CA LEU A 8 4.19 14.64 3.42
C LEU A 8 4.48 15.60 4.58
N CYS A 9 3.93 16.82 4.57
CA CYS A 9 3.96 17.71 5.72
C CYS A 9 3.30 17.09 6.96
N ILE A 10 2.08 16.59 6.80
CA ILE A 10 1.33 15.97 7.90
C ILE A 10 2.03 14.70 8.40
N MET A 11 2.53 13.87 7.48
CA MET A 11 3.28 12.65 7.80
C MET A 11 4.56 12.95 8.58
N ARG A 12 5.30 14.00 8.22
CA ARG A 12 6.52 14.42 8.94
C ARG A 12 6.24 14.80 10.39
N ILE A 13 5.12 15.50 10.63
CA ILE A 13 4.65 15.81 12.00
C ILE A 13 4.37 14.51 12.77
N GLY A 14 3.67 13.55 12.15
CA GLY A 14 3.35 12.25 12.77
C GLY A 14 4.61 11.43 13.09
N GLU A 15 5.58 11.41 12.19
CA GLU A 15 6.87 10.72 12.36
C GLU A 15 7.61 11.29 13.57
N GLN A 16 7.86 12.59 13.59
CA GLN A 16 8.55 13.28 14.70
C GLN A 16 7.71 13.26 15.98
N GLY A 17 6.38 13.27 15.87
CA GLY A 17 5.43 13.10 16.95
C GLY A 17 5.45 11.71 17.60
N GLY A 18 6.18 10.74 17.01
CA GLY A 18 6.36 9.40 17.55
C GLY A 18 5.22 8.44 17.23
N VAL A 19 4.40 8.72 16.23
CA VAL A 19 3.30 7.85 15.80
C VAL A 19 3.84 6.50 15.33
N ILE A 20 4.98 6.48 14.62
CA ILE A 20 5.64 5.24 14.19
C ILE A 20 5.98 4.35 15.40
N SER A 21 6.49 4.93 16.49
CA SER A 21 6.81 4.19 17.70
C SER A 21 5.55 3.65 18.42
N LEU A 22 4.42 4.33 18.31
CA LEU A 22 3.15 3.86 18.83
C LEU A 22 2.66 2.63 18.05
N TYR A 23 2.69 2.69 16.72
CA TYR A 23 2.35 1.56 15.84
C TYR A 23 3.26 0.35 16.09
N SER A 24 4.56 0.57 16.25
CA SER A 24 5.50 -0.53 16.52
C SER A 24 5.21 -1.23 17.86
N ARG A 25 4.76 -0.50 18.88
CA ARG A 25 4.33 -1.10 20.15
C ARG A 25 3.04 -1.90 20.01
N LEU A 26 2.10 -1.41 19.22
CA LEU A 26 0.81 -2.08 18.99
C LEU A 26 0.98 -3.39 18.23
N LEU A 27 1.81 -3.38 17.18
CA LEU A 27 2.07 -4.55 16.33
C LEU A 27 3.16 -5.47 16.88
N GLY A 28 3.96 -5.01 17.85
CA GLY A 28 5.09 -5.75 18.42
C GLY A 28 4.76 -7.18 18.86
N PRO A 29 3.68 -7.43 19.62
CA PRO A 29 3.30 -8.78 20.04
C PRO A 29 3.02 -9.74 18.87
N LEU A 30 2.38 -9.26 17.80
CA LEU A 30 2.14 -10.04 16.58
C LEU A 30 3.45 -10.34 15.86
N LEU A 31 4.22 -9.29 15.56
CA LEU A 31 5.43 -9.39 14.76
C LEU A 31 6.49 -10.27 15.45
N SER A 32 6.59 -10.24 16.79
CA SER A 32 7.47 -11.14 17.52
C SER A 32 7.12 -12.63 17.36
N LYS A 33 5.88 -12.96 16.97
CA LYS A 33 5.45 -14.32 16.69
C LYS A 33 5.61 -14.71 15.23
N LEU A 34 5.60 -13.73 14.31
CA LEU A 34 5.87 -13.95 12.89
C LEU A 34 7.37 -14.07 12.60
N PHE A 35 8.24 -13.59 13.50
CA PHE A 35 9.70 -13.65 13.38
C PHE A 35 10.32 -14.45 14.54
N PRO A 36 10.02 -15.75 14.68
CA PRO A 36 10.49 -16.55 15.82
C PRO A 36 12.02 -16.73 15.86
N ASP A 37 12.68 -16.67 14.71
CA ASP A 37 14.13 -16.89 14.56
C ASP A 37 14.96 -15.64 14.94
N ILE A 38 14.32 -14.49 15.19
CA ILE A 38 15.00 -13.29 15.63
C ILE A 38 15.15 -13.33 17.16
N PRO A 39 16.39 -13.16 17.70
CA PRO A 39 16.60 -13.11 19.15
C PRO A 39 15.79 -11.96 19.79
N LYS A 40 15.23 -12.24 20.99
CA LYS A 40 14.45 -11.24 21.72
C LYS A 40 15.30 -10.01 22.04
N GLY A 41 14.78 -8.82 21.73
CA GLY A 41 15.47 -7.56 21.98
C GLY A 41 16.53 -7.19 20.93
N HIS A 42 16.68 -7.95 19.86
CA HIS A 42 17.62 -7.59 18.78
C HIS A 42 17.19 -6.29 18.09
N PRO A 43 18.12 -5.35 17.78
CA PRO A 43 17.80 -4.05 17.19
C PRO A 43 17.08 -4.13 15.85
N VAL A 44 17.31 -5.19 15.04
CA VAL A 44 16.67 -5.41 13.75
C VAL A 44 15.14 -5.44 13.86
N THR A 45 14.60 -5.91 14.98
CA THR A 45 13.15 -5.92 15.23
C THR A 45 12.57 -4.51 15.17
N GLY A 46 13.29 -3.51 15.71
CA GLY A 46 12.91 -2.11 15.64
C GLY A 46 12.87 -1.59 14.19
N SER A 47 13.88 -1.92 13.38
CA SER A 47 13.95 -1.52 11.97
C SER A 47 12.80 -2.13 11.14
N ILE A 48 12.51 -3.43 11.36
CA ILE A 48 11.35 -4.11 10.74
C ILE A 48 10.05 -3.40 11.10
N PHE A 49 9.84 -3.10 12.39
CA PHE A 49 8.61 -2.45 12.85
C PHE A 49 8.44 -1.05 12.28
N MET A 50 9.52 -0.28 12.24
CA MET A 50 9.49 1.07 11.69
C MET A 50 9.23 1.06 10.18
N ASN A 51 9.83 0.12 9.45
CA ASN A 51 9.57 -0.04 8.02
C ASN A 51 8.10 -0.39 7.74
N LEU A 52 7.56 -1.42 8.42
CA LEU A 52 6.17 -1.83 8.25
C LEU A 52 5.19 -0.71 8.65
N ALA A 53 5.45 0.00 9.74
CA ALA A 53 4.63 1.14 10.14
C ALA A 53 4.68 2.29 9.12
N ALA A 54 5.85 2.56 8.54
CA ALA A 54 5.99 3.57 7.49
C ALA A 54 5.21 3.18 6.22
N ASN A 55 5.29 1.91 5.80
CA ASN A 55 4.50 1.40 4.66
C ASN A 55 2.99 1.48 4.91
N MET A 56 2.52 1.07 6.09
CA MET A 56 1.10 1.15 6.46
C MET A 56 0.56 2.58 6.43
N LEU A 57 1.40 3.55 6.73
CA LEU A 57 1.06 4.98 6.73
C LEU A 57 1.29 5.65 5.37
N GLY A 58 1.78 4.92 4.35
CA GLY A 58 2.07 5.46 3.02
C GLY A 58 3.29 6.38 2.99
N LEU A 59 4.27 6.15 3.88
CA LEU A 59 5.54 6.88 3.96
C LEU A 59 6.62 6.23 3.08
N ASP A 60 6.37 6.12 1.78
CA ASP A 60 7.23 5.40 0.82
C ASP A 60 8.71 5.81 0.92
N ASN A 61 8.97 7.12 1.10
CA ASN A 61 10.35 7.66 1.19
C ASN A 61 11.07 7.22 2.46
N ALA A 62 10.36 7.09 3.59
CA ALA A 62 10.91 6.64 4.86
C ALA A 62 10.99 5.10 4.95
N ALA A 63 10.09 4.40 4.27
CA ALA A 63 10.01 2.95 4.31
C ALA A 63 11.24 2.28 3.68
N THR A 64 11.70 2.74 2.52
CA THR A 64 12.83 2.10 1.80
C THR A 64 14.13 2.09 2.61
N PRO A 65 14.65 3.22 3.17
CA PRO A 65 15.86 3.19 4.00
C PRO A 65 15.72 2.32 5.25
N LEU A 66 14.53 2.32 5.87
CA LEU A 66 14.26 1.47 7.03
C LEU A 66 14.22 -0.02 6.65
N GLY A 67 13.73 -0.34 5.47
CA GLY A 67 13.72 -1.68 4.93
C GLY A 67 15.12 -2.20 4.61
N LEU A 68 15.98 -1.39 4.01
CA LEU A 68 17.38 -1.71 3.76
C LEU A 68 18.11 -2.01 5.09
N LYS A 69 17.96 -1.13 6.08
CA LYS A 69 18.52 -1.34 7.41
C LYS A 69 17.99 -2.60 8.10
N ALA A 70 16.73 -2.95 7.89
CA ALA A 70 16.15 -4.19 8.39
C ALA A 70 16.80 -5.41 7.69
N MET A 71 16.96 -5.36 6.36
CA MET A 71 17.60 -6.47 5.61
C MET A 71 19.07 -6.64 5.96
N GLU A 72 19.84 -5.56 6.12
CA GLU A 72 21.23 -5.61 6.62
C GLU A 72 21.29 -6.34 7.97
N GLY A 73 20.46 -5.93 8.94
CA GLY A 73 20.43 -6.59 10.25
C GLY A 73 19.92 -8.03 10.22
N LEU A 74 19.02 -8.38 9.28
CA LEU A 74 18.60 -9.77 9.05
C LEU A 74 19.72 -10.58 8.40
N GLN A 75 20.51 -9.99 7.51
CA GLN A 75 21.67 -10.64 6.89
C GLN A 75 22.79 -10.88 7.88
N GLU A 76 22.99 -10.00 8.86
CA GLU A 76 23.93 -10.24 9.96
C GLU A 76 23.56 -11.50 10.77
N LEU A 77 22.29 -11.71 11.01
CA LEU A 77 21.74 -12.89 11.71
C LEU A 77 21.68 -14.14 10.84
N ASN A 78 21.82 -14.02 9.54
CA ASN A 78 21.65 -15.12 8.60
C ASN A 78 22.88 -16.07 8.63
N PRO A 79 22.71 -17.36 8.98
CA PRO A 79 23.81 -18.31 8.99
C PRO A 79 24.31 -18.70 7.59
N LYS A 80 23.46 -18.56 6.56
CA LYS A 80 23.76 -18.87 5.16
C LYS A 80 23.67 -17.60 4.33
N LYS A 81 24.82 -16.96 4.09
CA LYS A 81 24.87 -15.63 3.47
C LYS A 81 24.37 -15.56 2.01
N ASP A 82 24.37 -16.69 1.33
CA ASP A 82 23.95 -16.86 -0.07
C ASP A 82 22.47 -17.28 -0.23
N THR A 83 21.76 -17.48 0.87
CA THR A 83 20.38 -17.97 0.85
C THR A 83 19.51 -17.13 1.79
N ALA A 84 18.33 -16.73 1.34
CA ALA A 84 17.38 -15.98 2.17
C ALA A 84 16.97 -16.77 3.43
N SER A 85 17.08 -16.15 4.60
CA SER A 85 16.60 -16.73 5.86
C SER A 85 15.07 -16.60 6.00
N ASN A 86 14.47 -17.40 6.87
CA ASN A 86 13.03 -17.33 7.15
C ASN A 86 12.57 -15.91 7.55
N PRO A 87 13.25 -15.17 8.44
CA PRO A 87 12.87 -13.80 8.73
C PRO A 87 12.93 -12.87 7.52
N MET A 88 13.92 -13.02 6.62
CA MET A 88 14.01 -12.24 5.40
C MET A 88 12.80 -12.51 4.48
N ILE A 89 12.43 -13.77 4.30
CA ILE A 89 11.27 -14.16 3.47
C ILE A 89 9.97 -13.58 4.06
N MET A 90 9.76 -13.71 5.37
CA MET A 90 8.58 -13.14 6.04
C MET A 90 8.53 -11.62 5.89
N PHE A 91 9.68 -10.95 6.09
CA PHE A 91 9.77 -9.50 5.94
C PHE A 91 9.46 -9.03 4.52
N LEU A 92 9.97 -9.73 3.50
CA LEU A 92 9.66 -9.44 2.11
C LEU A 92 8.18 -9.62 1.79
N VAL A 93 7.56 -10.70 2.25
CA VAL A 93 6.13 -10.95 2.00
C VAL A 93 5.25 -9.90 2.66
N LEU A 94 5.58 -9.49 3.88
CA LEU A 94 4.85 -8.39 4.54
C LEU A 94 4.99 -7.05 3.80
N ASN A 95 6.15 -6.78 3.21
CA ASN A 95 6.36 -5.58 2.40
C ASN A 95 5.62 -5.69 1.06
N THR A 96 5.73 -6.81 0.35
CA THR A 96 5.10 -6.99 -0.97
C THR A 96 3.58 -7.06 -0.90
N SER A 97 3.02 -7.64 0.16
CA SER A 97 1.57 -7.65 0.38
C SER A 97 1.01 -6.27 0.73
N GLY A 98 1.86 -5.37 1.26
CA GLY A 98 1.65 -3.94 1.36
C GLY A 98 0.37 -3.50 2.05
N LEU A 99 0.12 -3.93 3.31
CA LEU A 99 -1.02 -3.43 4.07
C LEU A 99 -1.00 -1.90 4.11
N THR A 100 -1.85 -1.27 3.32
CA THR A 100 -1.94 0.19 3.19
C THR A 100 -3.18 0.69 3.90
N LEU A 101 -2.98 1.45 4.98
CA LEU A 101 -4.07 2.09 5.71
C LEU A 101 -4.56 3.36 5.01
N ILE A 102 -3.67 4.03 4.25
CA ILE A 102 -3.98 5.32 3.66
C ILE A 102 -3.44 5.40 2.23
N PRO A 103 -4.27 5.10 1.18
CA PRO A 103 -3.85 5.13 -0.23
C PRO A 103 -3.85 6.56 -0.80
N ILE A 104 -3.09 7.48 -0.19
CA ILE A 104 -3.12 8.91 -0.48
C ILE A 104 -2.84 9.21 -1.94
N SER A 105 -1.78 8.66 -2.51
CA SER A 105 -1.35 8.96 -3.87
C SER A 105 -2.45 8.67 -4.89
N ILE A 106 -3.18 7.57 -4.70
CA ILE A 106 -4.27 7.16 -5.60
C ILE A 106 -5.44 8.14 -5.49
N MET A 107 -5.83 8.51 -4.27
CA MET A 107 -6.91 9.50 -4.05
C MET A 107 -6.56 10.86 -4.66
N VAL A 108 -5.28 11.26 -4.60
CA VAL A 108 -4.80 12.51 -5.25
C VAL A 108 -4.96 12.45 -6.77
N TYR A 109 -4.56 11.35 -7.42
CA TYR A 109 -4.73 11.20 -8.87
C TYR A 109 -6.21 11.19 -9.26
N ARG A 110 -7.06 10.53 -8.50
CA ARG A 110 -8.51 10.56 -8.73
C ARG A 110 -9.07 11.98 -8.65
N ALA A 111 -8.70 12.74 -7.62
CA ALA A 111 -9.11 14.13 -7.47
C ALA A 111 -8.63 15.01 -8.63
N GLN A 112 -7.39 14.83 -9.09
CA GLN A 112 -6.82 15.58 -10.21
C GLN A 112 -7.50 15.27 -11.55
N LEU A 113 -8.00 14.04 -11.72
CA LEU A 113 -8.73 13.61 -12.92
C LEU A 113 -10.24 13.85 -12.84
N GLY A 114 -10.70 14.54 -11.81
CA GLY A 114 -12.09 14.98 -11.70
C GLY A 114 -13.05 13.93 -11.18
N ALA A 115 -12.58 12.96 -10.40
CA ALA A 115 -13.48 12.01 -9.73
C ALA A 115 -14.47 12.75 -8.82
N THR A 116 -15.73 12.35 -8.86
CA THR A 116 -16.81 12.93 -8.04
C THR A 116 -16.54 12.72 -6.55
N GLN A 117 -16.05 11.53 -6.20
CA GLN A 117 -15.68 11.14 -4.84
C GLN A 117 -14.30 10.45 -4.85
N PRO A 118 -13.19 11.21 -4.72
CA PRO A 118 -11.85 10.64 -4.80
C PRO A 118 -11.55 9.57 -3.75
N THR A 119 -12.26 9.59 -2.63
CA THR A 119 -12.05 8.71 -1.46
C THR A 119 -12.88 7.42 -1.48
N ASP A 120 -13.76 7.22 -2.45
CA ASP A 120 -14.65 6.04 -2.52
C ASP A 120 -13.89 4.70 -2.67
N ILE A 121 -12.67 4.75 -3.19
CA ILE A 121 -11.76 3.59 -3.32
C ILE A 121 -11.04 3.22 -2.01
N PHE A 122 -11.19 4.02 -0.95
CA PHE A 122 -10.45 3.82 0.31
C PHE A 122 -10.78 2.45 0.93
N VAL A 123 -12.05 2.15 1.15
CA VAL A 123 -12.48 0.88 1.76
C VAL A 123 -12.14 -0.32 0.86
N PRO A 124 -12.42 -0.31 -0.46
CA PRO A 124 -11.97 -1.39 -1.35
C PRO A 124 -10.47 -1.67 -1.32
N ILE A 125 -9.62 -0.64 -1.29
CA ILE A 125 -8.17 -0.81 -1.20
C ILE A 125 -7.78 -1.40 0.17
N LEU A 126 -8.36 -0.90 1.25
CA LEU A 126 -8.10 -1.42 2.60
C LEU A 126 -8.42 -2.92 2.68
N LEU A 127 -9.57 -3.33 2.16
CA LEU A 127 -9.96 -4.75 2.09
C LEU A 127 -8.98 -5.55 1.22
N ALA A 128 -8.64 -5.06 0.02
CA ALA A 128 -7.73 -5.76 -0.89
C ALA A 128 -6.34 -5.96 -0.28
N THR A 129 -5.76 -4.93 0.36
CA THR A 129 -4.45 -5.03 1.02
C THR A 129 -4.47 -5.94 2.23
N PHE A 130 -5.56 -5.95 2.98
CA PHE A 130 -5.70 -6.87 4.10
C PHE A 130 -5.73 -8.33 3.63
N PHE A 131 -6.58 -8.67 2.66
CA PHE A 131 -6.64 -10.04 2.13
C PHE A 131 -5.31 -10.46 1.49
N SER A 132 -4.61 -9.56 0.80
CA SER A 132 -3.27 -9.80 0.28
C SER A 132 -2.29 -10.13 1.40
N THR A 133 -2.28 -9.33 2.48
CA THR A 133 -1.40 -9.53 3.64
C THR A 133 -1.76 -10.81 4.40
N LEU A 134 -3.04 -11.08 4.59
CA LEU A 134 -3.52 -12.31 5.22
C LEU A 134 -3.07 -13.55 4.45
N ALA A 135 -3.27 -13.56 3.13
CA ALA A 135 -2.83 -14.64 2.26
C ALA A 135 -1.32 -14.83 2.31
N GLY A 136 -0.55 -13.73 2.27
CA GLY A 136 0.90 -13.74 2.39
C GLY A 136 1.38 -14.33 3.72
N ILE A 137 0.83 -13.86 4.84
CA ILE A 137 1.15 -14.38 6.18
C ILE A 137 0.83 -15.87 6.28
N VAL A 138 -0.34 -16.29 5.82
CA VAL A 138 -0.77 -17.71 5.87
C VAL A 138 0.18 -18.57 5.03
N ALA A 139 0.45 -18.18 3.78
CA ALA A 139 1.32 -18.94 2.87
C ALA A 139 2.74 -19.11 3.44
N VAL A 140 3.36 -18.01 3.91
CA VAL A 140 4.70 -18.06 4.50
C VAL A 140 4.71 -18.80 5.82
N SER A 141 3.69 -18.64 6.66
CA SER A 141 3.62 -19.35 7.93
C SER A 141 3.50 -20.86 7.74
N ILE A 142 2.77 -21.32 6.72
CA ILE A 142 2.71 -22.75 6.35
C ILE A 142 4.10 -23.24 5.91
N TYR A 143 4.76 -22.48 5.03
CA TYR A 143 6.10 -22.81 4.54
C TYR A 143 7.14 -22.87 5.67
N GLN A 144 7.12 -21.90 6.58
CA GLN A 144 8.04 -21.79 7.71
C GLN A 144 7.61 -22.59 8.94
N LYS A 145 6.48 -23.30 8.89
CA LYS A 145 5.90 -24.07 10.01
C LYS A 145 5.64 -23.21 11.26
N ILE A 146 5.29 -21.94 11.06
CA ILE A 146 4.87 -21.05 12.15
C ILE A 146 3.48 -21.46 12.62
N ASN A 147 3.30 -21.61 13.92
CA ASN A 147 2.01 -21.99 14.49
C ASN A 147 1.00 -20.82 14.42
N LEU A 148 0.16 -20.81 13.39
CA LEU A 148 -0.90 -19.82 13.20
C LEU A 148 -1.98 -19.86 14.30
N PHE A 149 -2.12 -20.99 15.00
CA PHE A 149 -3.05 -21.14 16.13
C PHE A 149 -2.51 -20.53 17.43
N ASN A 150 -1.35 -19.84 17.39
CA ASN A 150 -0.88 -19.07 18.53
C ASN A 150 -1.93 -18.00 18.89
N ARG A 151 -2.28 -17.91 20.19
CA ARG A 151 -3.34 -17.00 20.68
C ARG A 151 -3.15 -15.56 20.19
N THR A 152 -1.93 -15.07 20.13
CA THR A 152 -1.65 -13.70 19.68
C THR A 152 -1.93 -13.52 18.18
N ILE A 153 -1.47 -14.45 17.34
CA ILE A 153 -1.71 -14.42 15.90
C ILE A 153 -3.20 -14.56 15.62
N LEU A 154 -3.84 -15.53 16.29
CA LEU A 154 -5.27 -15.83 16.09
C LEU A 154 -6.16 -14.66 16.54
N LEU A 155 -5.85 -14.02 17.66
CA LEU A 155 -6.57 -12.82 18.11
C LEU A 155 -6.40 -11.65 17.15
N PHE A 156 -5.19 -11.46 16.60
CA PHE A 156 -4.93 -10.36 15.69
C PHE A 156 -5.55 -10.61 14.30
N LEU A 157 -5.22 -11.74 13.67
CA LEU A 157 -5.76 -12.07 12.35
C LEU A 157 -7.27 -12.33 12.42
N GLY A 158 -7.74 -13.05 13.44
CA GLY A 158 -9.15 -13.30 13.65
C GLY A 158 -9.94 -12.04 13.97
N GLY A 159 -9.39 -11.15 14.80
CA GLY A 159 -9.98 -9.84 15.09
C GLY A 159 -10.10 -8.95 13.87
N MET A 160 -9.02 -8.89 13.07
CA MET A 160 -9.03 -8.17 11.79
C MET A 160 -10.03 -8.77 10.80
N SER A 161 -10.03 -10.11 10.64
CA SER A 161 -10.97 -10.80 9.75
C SER A 161 -12.44 -10.60 10.19
N LEU A 162 -12.71 -10.59 11.50
CA LEU A 162 -14.05 -10.30 12.02
C LEU A 162 -14.47 -8.85 11.77
N LEU A 163 -13.54 -7.91 11.93
CA LEU A 163 -13.79 -6.49 11.63
C LEU A 163 -14.14 -6.32 10.14
N GLU A 164 -13.38 -6.95 9.25
CA GLU A 164 -13.65 -6.88 7.82
C GLU A 164 -14.93 -7.60 7.41
N ALA A 165 -15.18 -8.79 7.97
CA ALA A 165 -16.46 -9.48 7.77
C ALA A 165 -17.63 -8.61 8.24
N GLY A 166 -17.45 -7.87 9.34
CA GLY A 166 -18.42 -6.88 9.82
C GLY A 166 -18.64 -5.72 8.84
N ILE A 167 -17.56 -5.18 8.28
CA ILE A 167 -17.63 -4.13 7.25
C ILE A 167 -18.35 -4.64 6.01
N ILE A 168 -17.97 -5.81 5.51
CA ILE A 168 -18.60 -6.43 4.33
C ILE A 168 -20.08 -6.71 4.60
N TYR A 169 -20.40 -7.28 5.76
CA TYR A 169 -21.80 -7.53 6.16
C TYR A 169 -22.59 -6.22 6.21
N PHE A 170 -22.05 -5.19 6.86
CA PHE A 170 -22.68 -3.87 6.93
C PHE A 170 -22.95 -3.29 5.54
N PHE A 171 -21.96 -3.31 4.64
CA PHE A 171 -22.14 -2.80 3.28
C PHE A 171 -23.13 -3.62 2.45
N ASN A 172 -23.22 -4.93 2.67
CA ASN A 172 -24.23 -5.77 2.00
C ASN A 172 -25.67 -5.46 2.42
N THR A 173 -25.88 -4.78 3.55
CA THR A 173 -27.22 -4.34 4.01
C THR A 173 -27.64 -2.99 3.44
N LEU A 174 -26.73 -2.28 2.73
CA LEU A 174 -26.93 -0.93 2.24
C LEU A 174 -27.27 -0.93 0.74
N SER A 175 -28.01 0.10 0.30
CA SER A 175 -28.16 0.39 -1.13
C SER A 175 -26.85 0.96 -1.70
N ARG A 176 -26.68 0.93 -3.03
CA ARG A 176 -25.48 1.47 -3.70
C ARG A 176 -25.18 2.91 -3.31
N ASP A 177 -26.20 3.78 -3.30
CA ASP A 177 -26.05 5.19 -2.93
C ASP A 177 -25.62 5.35 -1.47
N GLN A 178 -26.14 4.51 -0.58
CA GLN A 178 -25.73 4.51 0.83
C GLN A 178 -24.29 4.01 1.01
N ILE A 179 -23.88 2.98 0.26
CA ILE A 179 -22.48 2.49 0.28
C ILE A 179 -21.52 3.63 -0.06
N ASP A 180 -21.79 4.37 -1.13
CA ASP A 180 -20.96 5.50 -1.56
C ASP A 180 -20.88 6.60 -0.48
N ILE A 181 -22.02 6.97 0.11
CA ILE A 181 -22.08 7.98 1.17
C ILE A 181 -21.33 7.52 2.43
N TYR A 182 -21.61 6.31 2.92
CA TYR A 182 -20.97 5.82 4.14
C TYR A 182 -19.47 5.57 3.97
N SER A 183 -19.06 4.97 2.83
CA SER A 183 -17.64 4.73 2.52
C SER A 183 -16.86 6.05 2.45
N THR A 184 -17.38 7.03 1.72
CA THR A 184 -16.78 8.37 1.58
C THR A 184 -16.73 9.11 2.91
N THR A 185 -17.84 9.09 3.68
CA THR A 185 -17.90 9.74 4.99
C THR A 185 -16.90 9.09 5.96
N PHE A 186 -16.86 7.76 6.02
CA PHE A 186 -15.90 7.03 6.84
C PHE A 186 -14.46 7.39 6.47
N ALA A 187 -14.12 7.36 5.17
CA ALA A 187 -12.79 7.69 4.68
C ALA A 187 -12.39 9.13 5.07
N ASN A 188 -13.27 10.10 4.84
CA ASN A 188 -13.00 11.51 5.14
C ASN A 188 -12.84 11.75 6.64
N VAL A 189 -13.71 11.20 7.48
CA VAL A 189 -13.63 11.30 8.95
C VAL A 189 -12.35 10.61 9.46
N PHE A 190 -12.02 9.43 8.93
CA PHE A 190 -10.82 8.70 9.32
C PHE A 190 -9.55 9.48 8.96
N LEU A 191 -9.45 10.02 7.74
CA LEU A 191 -8.32 10.84 7.31
C LEU A 191 -8.19 12.11 8.16
N PHE A 192 -9.31 12.76 8.45
CA PHE A 192 -9.32 13.94 9.30
C PHE A 192 -8.85 13.64 10.73
N LEU A 193 -9.28 12.52 11.31
CA LEU A 193 -8.82 12.07 12.63
C LEU A 193 -7.33 11.74 12.63
N ILE A 194 -6.78 11.18 11.54
CA ILE A 194 -5.33 10.96 11.40
C ILE A 194 -4.58 12.28 11.41
N ILE A 195 -5.03 13.27 10.61
CA ILE A 195 -4.40 14.59 10.55
C ILE A 195 -4.37 15.23 11.97
N ILE A 196 -5.52 15.26 12.64
CA ILE A 196 -5.61 15.78 14.01
C ILE A 196 -4.71 14.96 14.94
N GLY A 197 -4.75 13.63 14.87
CA GLY A 197 -3.94 12.75 15.69
C GLY A 197 -2.44 13.02 15.55
N PHE A 198 -1.95 13.26 14.33
CA PHE A 198 -0.54 13.58 14.08
C PHE A 198 -0.15 14.95 14.65
N ILE A 199 -1.02 15.96 14.47
CA ILE A 199 -0.80 17.30 15.03
C ILE A 199 -0.78 17.22 16.57
N VAL A 200 -1.74 16.54 17.18
CA VAL A 200 -1.80 16.35 18.65
C VAL A 200 -0.58 15.58 19.15
N ALA A 201 -0.13 14.55 18.44
CA ALA A 201 1.09 13.82 18.79
C ALA A 201 2.31 14.72 18.76
N GLY A 202 2.44 15.59 17.74
CA GLY A 202 3.47 16.61 17.66
C GLY A 202 3.46 17.57 18.85
N PHE A 203 2.31 18.11 19.19
CA PHE A 203 2.15 18.98 20.37
C PHE A 203 2.51 18.27 21.68
N ARG A 204 2.07 17.03 21.87
CA ARG A 204 2.39 16.25 23.08
C ARG A 204 3.89 15.97 23.21
N LYS A 205 4.58 15.76 22.10
CA LYS A 205 6.04 15.58 22.04
C LYS A 205 6.79 16.92 22.11
N ARG A 206 6.10 18.06 22.09
CA ARG A 206 6.68 19.40 22.10
C ARG A 206 7.64 19.65 20.94
N ILE A 207 7.38 19.04 19.77
CA ILE A 207 8.14 19.34 18.56
C ILE A 207 7.68 20.70 17.99
N ASN A 208 8.54 21.33 17.21
CA ASN A 208 8.13 22.49 16.42
C ASN A 208 7.31 22.01 15.22
N VAL A 209 5.98 22.03 15.37
CA VAL A 209 5.03 21.54 14.36
C VAL A 209 5.17 22.30 13.05
N TYR A 210 5.43 23.62 13.13
CA TYR A 210 5.60 24.44 11.93
C TYR A 210 6.86 24.06 11.15
N ASP A 211 8.01 23.92 11.82
CA ASP A 211 9.26 23.55 11.16
C ASP A 211 9.16 22.13 10.56
N SER A 212 8.55 21.19 11.30
CA SER A 212 8.29 19.83 10.81
C SER A 212 7.41 19.84 9.57
N PHE A 213 6.37 20.69 9.55
CA PHE A 213 5.51 20.87 8.38
C PHE A 213 6.30 21.39 7.19
N VAL A 214 7.13 22.43 7.38
CA VAL A 214 7.96 23.03 6.30
C VAL A 214 8.99 22.03 5.78
N GLU A 215 9.63 21.23 6.64
CA GLU A 215 10.54 20.15 6.22
C GLU A 215 9.82 19.13 5.35
N GLY A 216 8.64 18.65 5.77
CA GLY A 216 7.81 17.75 5.00
C GLY A 216 7.38 18.34 3.65
N ALA A 217 7.10 19.66 3.58
CA ALA A 217 6.79 20.36 2.34
C ALA A 217 7.97 20.33 1.36
N LYS A 218 9.19 20.60 1.84
CA LYS A 218 10.42 20.55 1.03
C LYS A 218 10.67 19.16 0.48
N GLU A 219 10.53 18.14 1.34
CA GLU A 219 10.66 16.73 0.96
C GLU A 219 9.60 16.33 -0.08
N GLY A 220 8.35 16.75 0.13
CA GLY A 220 7.24 16.50 -0.80
C GLY A 220 7.45 17.14 -2.16
N PHE A 221 7.95 18.36 -2.21
CA PHE A 221 8.28 19.03 -3.45
C PHE A 221 9.43 18.32 -4.19
N SER A 222 10.50 17.98 -3.48
CA SER A 222 11.64 17.23 -4.03
C SER A 222 11.21 15.89 -4.61
N THR A 223 10.38 15.15 -3.88
CA THR A 223 9.80 13.87 -4.32
C THR A 223 8.96 14.04 -5.58
N ALA A 224 8.08 15.05 -5.60
CA ALA A 224 7.25 15.32 -6.76
C ALA A 224 8.11 15.63 -8.02
N VAL A 225 9.13 16.47 -7.89
CA VAL A 225 10.06 16.78 -8.99
C VAL A 225 10.80 15.55 -9.48
N ARG A 226 11.24 14.68 -8.57
CA ARG A 226 11.92 13.42 -8.92
C ARG A 226 11.01 12.45 -9.69
N ILE A 227 9.72 12.39 -9.36
CA ILE A 227 8.76 11.46 -9.97
C ILE A 227 8.31 11.93 -11.36
N ILE A 228 8.24 13.24 -11.63
CA ILE A 228 7.72 13.81 -12.88
C ILE A 228 8.38 13.21 -14.14
N PRO A 229 9.72 13.15 -14.29
CA PRO A 229 10.35 12.62 -15.51
C PRO A 229 9.96 11.17 -15.79
N TYR A 230 9.92 10.32 -14.76
CA TYR A 230 9.52 8.93 -14.89
C TYR A 230 8.06 8.80 -15.28
N LEU A 231 7.19 9.64 -14.69
CA LEU A 231 5.76 9.65 -15.00
C LEU A 231 5.52 10.08 -16.45
N VAL A 232 6.21 11.11 -16.92
CA VAL A 232 6.13 11.58 -18.30
C VAL A 232 6.60 10.48 -19.26
N ALA A 233 7.76 9.87 -19.01
CA ALA A 233 8.29 8.81 -19.86
C ALA A 233 7.32 7.62 -19.98
N ILE A 234 6.74 7.18 -18.86
CA ILE A 234 5.78 6.08 -18.82
C ILE A 234 4.48 6.45 -19.54
N LEU A 235 3.93 7.64 -19.27
CA LEU A 235 2.69 8.09 -19.92
C LEU A 235 2.86 8.22 -21.43
N VAL A 236 4.01 8.73 -21.90
CA VAL A 236 4.33 8.77 -23.34
C VAL A 236 4.42 7.35 -23.91
N GLY A 237 5.13 6.43 -23.23
CA GLY A 237 5.21 5.03 -23.63
C GLY A 237 3.85 4.34 -23.73
N ILE A 238 2.99 4.54 -22.73
CA ILE A 238 1.61 4.02 -22.70
C ILE A 238 0.78 4.66 -23.83
N GLY A 239 0.93 5.97 -24.05
CA GLY A 239 0.26 6.69 -25.13
C GLY A 239 0.62 6.13 -26.51
N VAL A 240 1.90 5.85 -26.75
CA VAL A 240 2.36 5.20 -28.00
C VAL A 240 1.80 3.77 -28.12
N PHE A 241 1.84 2.99 -27.04
CA PHE A 241 1.32 1.63 -27.00
C PHE A 241 -0.19 1.59 -27.28
N ARG A 242 -0.95 2.54 -26.74
CA ARG A 242 -2.38 2.70 -27.01
C ARG A 242 -2.62 3.19 -28.44
N ALA A 243 -1.90 4.22 -28.89
CA ALA A 243 -2.07 4.77 -30.25
C ALA A 243 -1.72 3.76 -31.36
N SER A 244 -0.85 2.80 -31.08
CA SER A 244 -0.54 1.68 -31.99
C SER A 244 -1.65 0.63 -32.07
N GLY A 245 -2.70 0.70 -31.23
CA GLY A 245 -3.72 -0.33 -31.10
C GLY A 245 -3.30 -1.58 -30.34
N ALA A 246 -2.05 -1.70 -29.95
CA ALA A 246 -1.52 -2.89 -29.28
C ALA A 246 -2.16 -3.14 -27.89
N MET A 247 -2.51 -2.07 -27.17
CA MET A 247 -3.23 -2.15 -25.91
C MET A 247 -4.64 -2.73 -26.10
N ASP A 248 -5.37 -2.23 -27.09
CA ASP A 248 -6.72 -2.69 -27.38
C ASP A 248 -6.70 -4.14 -27.85
N TYR A 249 -5.72 -4.52 -28.66
CA TYR A 249 -5.52 -5.91 -29.10
C TYR A 249 -5.31 -6.87 -27.93
N LEU A 250 -4.52 -6.42 -26.93
CA LEU A 250 -4.27 -7.20 -25.71
C LEU A 250 -5.55 -7.32 -24.85
N ILE A 251 -6.27 -6.21 -24.67
CA ILE A 251 -7.52 -6.18 -23.90
C ILE A 251 -8.58 -7.04 -24.56
N ASP A 252 -8.78 -6.90 -25.87
CA ASP A 252 -9.75 -7.68 -26.65
C ASP A 252 -9.40 -9.17 -26.68
N GLY A 253 -8.11 -9.51 -26.83
CA GLY A 253 -7.65 -10.89 -26.80
C GLY A 253 -7.95 -11.57 -25.47
N ILE A 254 -7.63 -10.92 -24.36
CA ILE A 254 -7.94 -11.41 -23.01
C ILE A 254 -9.46 -11.43 -22.78
N GLY A 255 -10.15 -10.38 -23.18
CA GLY A 255 -11.62 -10.26 -23.04
C GLY A 255 -12.35 -11.38 -23.76
N ASN A 256 -11.92 -11.73 -24.98
CA ASN A 256 -12.49 -12.85 -25.73
C ASN A 256 -12.22 -14.20 -25.06
N ALA A 257 -10.99 -14.41 -24.54
CA ALA A 257 -10.66 -15.62 -23.81
C ALA A 257 -11.49 -15.76 -22.51
N VAL A 258 -11.71 -14.66 -21.79
CA VAL A 258 -12.53 -14.63 -20.57
C VAL A 258 -14.00 -14.92 -20.87
N LYS A 259 -14.54 -14.33 -21.94
CA LYS A 259 -15.92 -14.59 -22.41
C LYS A 259 -16.14 -16.04 -22.82
N LEU A 260 -15.12 -16.68 -23.44
CA LEU A 260 -15.20 -18.11 -23.76
C LEU A 260 -15.30 -19.01 -22.50
N CYS A 261 -14.80 -18.53 -21.36
CA CYS A 261 -14.93 -19.19 -20.06
C CYS A 261 -16.29 -18.87 -19.37
N GLY A 262 -17.19 -18.10 -19.99
CA GLY A 262 -18.47 -17.69 -19.41
C GLY A 262 -18.35 -16.65 -18.28
N ILE A 263 -17.24 -15.92 -18.19
CA ILE A 263 -16.97 -14.90 -17.17
C ILE A 263 -17.21 -13.53 -17.78
N ASP A 264 -17.76 -12.60 -16.99
CA ASP A 264 -17.91 -11.20 -17.39
C ASP A 264 -16.54 -10.58 -17.66
N SER A 265 -16.44 -9.79 -18.73
CA SER A 265 -15.18 -9.20 -19.19
C SER A 265 -15.01 -7.73 -18.82
N ASP A 266 -15.91 -7.13 -18.03
CA ASP A 266 -15.86 -5.70 -17.70
C ASP A 266 -14.56 -5.30 -16.95
N PHE A 267 -13.95 -6.22 -16.22
CA PHE A 267 -12.71 -5.98 -15.49
C PHE A 267 -11.45 -5.96 -16.37
N VAL A 268 -11.53 -6.47 -17.59
CA VAL A 268 -10.36 -6.70 -18.46
C VAL A 268 -9.64 -5.40 -18.79
N GLY A 269 -10.37 -4.29 -18.93
CA GLY A 269 -9.77 -2.97 -19.14
C GLY A 269 -8.86 -2.48 -18.01
N ALA A 270 -9.00 -3.03 -16.81
CA ALA A 270 -8.14 -2.71 -15.66
C ALA A 270 -6.91 -3.65 -15.51
N LEU A 271 -6.90 -4.80 -16.20
CA LEU A 271 -5.83 -5.80 -16.11
C LEU A 271 -4.43 -5.28 -16.43
N PRO A 272 -4.21 -4.36 -17.40
CA PRO A 272 -2.88 -3.80 -17.64
C PRO A 272 -2.23 -3.24 -16.36
N THR A 273 -3.02 -2.55 -15.52
CA THR A 273 -2.53 -2.06 -14.22
C THR A 273 -2.15 -3.21 -13.28
N ALA A 274 -2.97 -4.26 -13.19
CA ALA A 274 -2.72 -5.42 -12.34
C ALA A 274 -1.45 -6.18 -12.75
N LEU A 275 -1.26 -6.42 -14.06
CA LEU A 275 -0.11 -7.13 -14.59
C LEU A 275 1.20 -6.34 -14.44
N MET A 276 1.12 -5.00 -14.53
CA MET A 276 2.29 -4.14 -14.37
C MET A 276 2.68 -3.96 -12.90
N LYS A 277 1.75 -4.05 -11.96
CA LYS A 277 2.00 -3.74 -10.54
C LYS A 277 3.15 -4.54 -9.92
N PRO A 278 3.26 -5.86 -10.09
CA PRO A 278 4.41 -6.62 -9.60
C PRO A 278 5.75 -6.22 -10.22
N LEU A 279 5.74 -5.73 -11.46
CA LEU A 279 6.93 -5.38 -12.24
C LEU A 279 7.42 -3.96 -11.96
N SER A 280 6.49 -2.99 -11.95
CA SER A 280 6.81 -1.57 -11.85
C SER A 280 5.68 -0.78 -11.21
N GLY A 281 5.90 -0.24 -10.02
CA GLY A 281 4.93 0.61 -9.33
C GLY A 281 4.63 1.92 -10.06
N SER A 282 5.62 2.53 -10.70
CA SER A 282 5.44 3.72 -11.52
C SER A 282 4.74 3.39 -12.86
N GLY A 283 5.06 2.24 -13.47
CA GLY A 283 4.38 1.74 -14.66
C GLY A 283 2.91 1.47 -14.42
N ALA A 284 2.59 0.75 -13.35
CA ALA A 284 1.21 0.49 -12.95
C ALA A 284 0.44 1.79 -12.62
N ARG A 285 1.11 2.77 -12.00
CA ARG A 285 0.53 4.10 -11.77
C ARG A 285 0.19 4.83 -13.07
N GLY A 286 1.07 4.75 -14.07
CA GLY A 286 0.81 5.30 -15.41
C GLY A 286 -0.39 4.63 -16.07
N LEU A 287 -0.49 3.29 -16.03
CA LEU A 287 -1.62 2.54 -16.56
C LEU A 287 -2.93 2.81 -15.79
N MET A 288 -2.87 3.02 -14.48
CA MET A 288 -4.03 3.47 -13.70
C MET A 288 -4.51 4.85 -14.15
N VAL A 289 -3.60 5.79 -14.35
CA VAL A 289 -3.94 7.14 -14.86
C VAL A 289 -4.52 7.06 -16.27
N ASP A 290 -3.93 6.25 -17.13
CA ASP A 290 -4.43 6.01 -18.49
C ASP A 290 -5.85 5.38 -18.46
N ALA A 291 -6.09 4.37 -17.63
CA ALA A 291 -7.41 3.77 -17.46
C ALA A 291 -8.46 4.79 -16.97
N MET A 292 -8.13 5.63 -16.00
CA MET A 292 -9.02 6.69 -15.54
C MET A 292 -9.27 7.76 -16.58
N THR A 293 -8.28 8.07 -17.42
CA THR A 293 -8.40 9.07 -18.49
C THR A 293 -9.27 8.54 -19.64
N THR A 294 -9.10 7.25 -19.98
CA THR A 294 -9.78 6.61 -21.12
C THR A 294 -11.22 6.24 -20.80
N TYR A 295 -11.44 5.62 -19.64
CA TYR A 295 -12.75 5.08 -19.26
C TYR A 295 -13.50 5.99 -18.26
N GLY A 296 -12.84 7.00 -17.72
CA GLY A 296 -13.36 7.87 -16.67
C GLY A 296 -12.96 7.41 -15.26
N PRO A 297 -12.67 8.37 -14.35
CA PRO A 297 -12.20 8.05 -13.01
C PRO A 297 -13.27 7.36 -12.13
N ASP A 298 -14.55 7.60 -12.40
CA ASP A 298 -15.67 7.01 -11.65
C ASP A 298 -16.25 5.76 -12.33
N SER A 299 -15.70 5.35 -13.48
CA SER A 299 -16.07 4.11 -14.15
C SER A 299 -15.61 2.89 -13.35
N PHE A 300 -16.23 1.74 -13.59
CA PHE A 300 -15.81 0.47 -12.98
C PHE A 300 -14.33 0.16 -13.26
N VAL A 301 -13.89 0.31 -14.53
CA VAL A 301 -12.49 0.09 -14.93
C VAL A 301 -11.55 1.07 -14.25
N GLY A 302 -11.88 2.36 -14.18
CA GLY A 302 -11.08 3.38 -13.50
C GLY A 302 -10.92 3.09 -12.01
N ARG A 303 -12.03 2.79 -11.31
CA ARG A 303 -12.01 2.42 -9.89
C ARG A 303 -11.23 1.12 -9.65
N LEU A 304 -11.44 0.10 -10.47
CA LEU A 304 -10.76 -1.18 -10.36
C LEU A 304 -9.26 -1.06 -10.60
N SER A 305 -8.83 -0.23 -11.57
CA SER A 305 -7.41 0.08 -11.78
C SER A 305 -6.78 0.74 -10.56
N CYS A 306 -7.51 1.62 -9.86
CA CYS A 306 -7.08 2.22 -8.60
C CYS A 306 -6.92 1.17 -7.49
N ILE A 307 -7.85 0.22 -7.41
CA ILE A 307 -7.80 -0.88 -6.43
C ILE A 307 -6.59 -1.78 -6.72
N PHE A 308 -6.35 -2.15 -7.97
CA PHE A 308 -5.17 -2.93 -8.36
C PHE A 308 -3.87 -2.21 -8.03
N GLN A 309 -3.79 -0.90 -8.29
CA GLN A 309 -2.62 -0.11 -7.94
C GLN A 309 -2.38 -0.09 -6.42
N GLY A 310 -3.43 -0.07 -5.62
CA GLY A 310 -3.35 0.01 -4.16
C GLY A 310 -3.27 -1.34 -3.44
N SER A 311 -3.59 -2.47 -4.11
CA SER A 311 -3.81 -3.77 -3.46
C SER A 311 -2.54 -4.46 -2.96
N THR A 312 -1.39 -4.17 -3.56
CA THR A 312 -0.08 -4.76 -3.24
C THR A 312 1.03 -3.75 -3.46
N ASP A 313 2.24 -4.05 -3.02
CA ASP A 313 3.43 -3.30 -3.44
C ASP A 313 4.13 -3.96 -4.64
N THR A 314 5.18 -3.34 -5.17
CA THR A 314 5.90 -3.77 -6.37
C THR A 314 6.87 -4.90 -6.03
N THR A 315 6.43 -6.14 -6.22
CA THR A 315 7.14 -7.36 -5.77
C THR A 315 8.58 -7.44 -6.27
N PHE A 316 8.80 -7.30 -7.59
CA PHE A 316 10.14 -7.44 -8.16
C PHE A 316 11.08 -6.29 -7.78
N TYR A 317 10.56 -5.09 -7.60
CA TYR A 317 11.35 -3.97 -7.09
C TYR A 317 11.81 -4.21 -5.65
N ILE A 318 10.90 -4.65 -4.77
CA ILE A 318 11.23 -4.97 -3.37
C ILE A 318 12.27 -6.08 -3.30
N LEU A 319 12.12 -7.15 -4.10
CA LEU A 319 13.10 -8.23 -4.18
C LEU A 319 14.47 -7.70 -4.64
N ALA A 320 14.52 -6.91 -5.71
CA ALA A 320 15.77 -6.38 -6.24
C ALA A 320 16.47 -5.42 -5.27
N VAL A 321 15.71 -4.54 -4.61
CA VAL A 321 16.27 -3.54 -3.68
C VAL A 321 16.75 -4.19 -2.39
N TYR A 322 16.00 -5.12 -1.82
CA TYR A 322 16.31 -5.69 -0.50
C TYR A 322 17.29 -6.84 -0.54
N PHE A 323 17.42 -7.55 -1.67
CA PHE A 323 18.45 -8.57 -1.85
C PHE A 323 19.66 -8.10 -2.64
N GLY A 324 19.58 -6.97 -3.32
CA GLY A 324 20.67 -6.39 -4.09
C GLY A 324 21.55 -5.41 -3.31
N SER A 325 21.25 -5.20 -2.04
CA SER A 325 21.99 -4.30 -1.14
C SER A 325 23.06 -5.00 -0.31
#